data_4afc6d20feb9617e2608e0bb5bff0567
#
_entry.id   4afc6d20feb9617e2608e0bb5bff0567
#
_cell.length_a   1.000
_cell.length_b   1.000
_cell.length_c   1.000
_cell.angle_alpha   90.00
_cell.angle_beta   90.00
_cell.angle_gamma   90.00
#
_symmetry.space_group_name_H-M   'P 1'
#
loop_
_entity.id
_entity.type
_entity.pdbx_description
1 polymer ?
#
loop_
_entity_poly.entity_id
_entity_poly.type
_entity_poly.pdbx_seq_one_letter_code
_entity_poly.pdbx_strand_id
1 'polypeptide(L)'
;VMIGGGGNGDHPSFMILTEAKKALADIGMTLTVNDLSNSSDMWNKLQAKQAEMWCAAWQATPDPDMFQVYYSDIANGGKEPGGSNYMYQIEDPKLDEMILQARESIDQEYRKTMYKACLDEIIDWACEVPIYQRQEVTTFSSERINVDTITPDMTSFYKWYSEIQNLQLSM
;
A
#
# COMPACT_ATOMS: atom_id res chain seq x y z
N VAL A 1 3.48 -15.23 9.04
CA VAL A 1 3.37 -13.84 8.59
C VAL A 1 4.03 -12.92 9.59
N MET A 2 4.83 -11.97 9.11
CA MET A 2 5.47 -10.94 9.93
C MET A 2 4.72 -9.62 9.80
N ILE A 3 4.60 -8.91 10.93
CA ILE A 3 4.12 -7.52 10.98
C ILE A 3 5.03 -6.68 11.87
N GLY A 4 5.13 -5.40 11.61
CA GLY A 4 5.84 -4.43 12.46
C GLY A 4 4.86 -3.66 13.34
N GLY A 5 4.07 -4.38 14.12
CA GLY A 5 2.93 -3.84 14.88
C GLY A 5 3.26 -3.31 16.27
N GLY A 6 4.50 -3.42 16.71
CA GLY A 6 4.94 -2.96 18.04
C GLY A 6 5.05 -4.05 19.10
N GLY A 7 4.73 -5.29 18.77
CA GLY A 7 4.92 -6.47 19.63
C GLY A 7 3.92 -6.61 20.78
N ASN A 8 2.89 -5.78 20.83
CA ASN A 8 1.88 -5.77 21.90
C ASN A 8 0.49 -6.28 21.47
N GLY A 9 0.34 -6.61 20.19
CA GLY A 9 -0.91 -7.14 19.64
C GLY A 9 -2.00 -6.11 19.36
N ASP A 10 -1.74 -4.81 19.56
CA ASP A 10 -2.76 -3.75 19.41
C ASP A 10 -2.93 -3.27 17.95
N HIS A 11 -2.03 -3.65 17.07
CA HIS A 11 -2.08 -3.22 15.69
C HIS A 11 -3.28 -3.85 14.95
N PRO A 12 -4.06 -3.08 14.14
CA PRO A 12 -5.21 -3.63 13.42
C PRO A 12 -4.88 -4.85 12.57
N SER A 13 -3.72 -4.88 11.91
CA SER A 13 -3.26 -6.04 11.13
C SER A 13 -3.07 -7.29 12.01
N PHE A 14 -2.62 -7.14 13.26
CA PHE A 14 -2.49 -8.27 14.18
C PHE A 14 -3.85 -8.90 14.49
N MET A 15 -4.85 -8.06 14.74
CA MET A 15 -6.21 -8.51 15.01
C MET A 15 -6.81 -9.25 13.80
N ILE A 16 -6.67 -8.70 12.60
CA ILE A 16 -7.16 -9.30 11.35
C ILE A 16 -6.46 -10.64 11.09
N LEU A 17 -5.14 -10.69 11.23
CA LEU A 17 -4.36 -11.93 11.04
C LEU A 17 -4.66 -12.99 12.10
N THR A 18 -5.04 -12.57 13.30
CA THR A 18 -5.49 -13.49 14.35
C THR A 18 -6.82 -14.17 13.99
N GLU A 19 -7.75 -13.44 13.36
CA GLU A 19 -8.97 -14.03 12.84
C GLU A 19 -8.69 -14.93 11.62
N ALA A 20 -7.83 -14.48 10.70
CA ALA A 20 -7.40 -15.30 9.57
C ALA A 20 -6.74 -16.62 10.02
N LYS A 21 -5.95 -16.60 11.11
CA LYS A 21 -5.35 -17.79 11.71
C LYS A 21 -6.40 -18.81 12.14
N LYS A 22 -7.53 -18.37 12.69
CA LYS A 22 -8.64 -19.27 13.10
C LYS A 22 -9.28 -19.90 11.87
N ALA A 23 -9.63 -19.07 10.87
CA ALA A 23 -10.25 -19.56 9.64
C ALA A 23 -9.36 -20.56 8.87
N LEU A 24 -8.06 -20.30 8.82
CA LEU A 24 -7.09 -21.19 8.19
C LEU A 24 -6.95 -22.53 8.95
N ALA A 25 -7.03 -22.49 10.28
CA ALA A 25 -6.99 -23.73 11.08
C ALA A 25 -8.17 -24.67 10.77
N ASP A 26 -9.35 -24.12 10.46
CA ASP A 26 -10.55 -24.90 10.12
C ASP A 26 -10.37 -25.72 8.81
N ILE A 27 -9.45 -25.31 7.95
CA ILE A 27 -9.09 -26.01 6.70
C ILE A 27 -7.74 -26.75 6.82
N GLY A 28 -7.21 -26.90 8.03
CA GLY A 28 -5.97 -27.64 8.29
C GLY A 28 -4.68 -26.86 8.03
N MET A 29 -4.74 -25.55 7.85
CA MET A 29 -3.57 -24.69 7.65
C MET A 29 -3.17 -23.99 8.95
N THR A 30 -1.86 -23.97 9.23
CA THR A 30 -1.32 -23.28 10.40
C THR A 30 -0.70 -21.94 10.00
N LEU A 31 -1.26 -20.84 10.51
CA LEU A 31 -0.70 -19.50 10.35
C LEU A 31 -0.03 -19.05 11.65
N THR A 32 1.25 -18.72 11.59
CA THR A 32 1.98 -18.09 12.69
C THR A 32 2.06 -16.59 12.46
N VAL A 33 1.53 -15.79 13.39
CA VAL A 33 1.60 -14.33 13.35
C VAL A 33 2.73 -13.87 14.26
N ASN A 34 3.72 -13.21 13.69
CA ASN A 34 4.89 -12.68 14.39
C ASN A 34 4.82 -11.15 14.40
N ASP A 35 4.38 -10.59 15.51
CA ASP A 35 4.31 -9.15 15.75
C ASP A 35 5.64 -8.65 16.31
N LEU A 36 6.43 -8.00 15.46
CA LEU A 36 7.74 -7.48 15.82
C LEU A 36 7.59 -6.13 16.54
N SER A 37 8.33 -5.99 17.64
CA SER A 37 8.34 -4.77 18.46
C SER A 37 8.94 -3.56 17.73
N ASN A 38 9.78 -3.80 16.72
CA ASN A 38 10.42 -2.78 15.91
C ASN A 38 10.14 -3.03 14.43
N SER A 39 9.54 -2.06 13.75
CA SER A 39 9.28 -2.15 12.31
C SER A 39 10.56 -2.25 11.47
N SER A 40 11.68 -1.66 11.93
CA SER A 40 12.97 -1.79 11.24
C SER A 40 13.45 -3.24 11.17
N ASP A 41 13.17 -4.03 12.20
CA ASP A 41 13.53 -5.47 12.21
C ASP A 41 12.75 -6.24 11.14
N MET A 42 11.50 -5.87 10.90
CA MET A 42 10.71 -6.44 9.79
C MET A 42 11.37 -6.12 8.46
N TRP A 43 11.68 -4.86 8.21
CA TRP A 43 12.31 -4.46 6.94
C TRP A 43 13.67 -5.12 6.73
N ASN A 44 14.50 -5.23 7.76
CA ASN A 44 15.77 -5.94 7.69
C ASN A 44 15.58 -7.42 7.31
N LYS A 45 14.58 -8.08 7.88
CA LYS A 45 14.26 -9.48 7.56
C LYS A 45 13.71 -9.64 6.14
N LEU A 46 12.92 -8.69 5.64
CA LEU A 46 12.44 -8.69 4.26
C LEU A 46 13.62 -8.53 3.28
N GLN A 47 14.53 -7.59 3.55
CA GLN A 47 15.73 -7.40 2.75
C GLN A 47 16.66 -8.62 2.78
N ALA A 48 16.69 -9.34 3.91
CA ALA A 48 17.43 -10.58 4.03
C ALA A 48 16.69 -11.82 3.47
N LYS A 49 15.50 -11.65 2.88
CA LYS A 49 14.63 -12.73 2.36
C LYS A 49 14.30 -13.80 3.41
N GLN A 50 14.11 -13.37 4.65
CA GLN A 50 13.79 -14.23 5.80
C GLN A 50 12.30 -14.25 6.14
N ALA A 51 11.45 -13.73 5.25
CA ALA A 51 10.01 -13.72 5.41
C ALA A 51 9.33 -14.41 4.24
N GLU A 52 8.49 -15.37 4.53
CA GLU A 52 7.61 -16.00 3.54
C GLU A 52 6.37 -15.14 3.26
N MET A 53 5.89 -14.44 4.28
CA MET A 53 4.71 -13.58 4.21
C MET A 53 4.86 -12.41 5.18
N TRP A 54 4.42 -11.24 4.79
CA TRP A 54 4.42 -10.06 5.66
C TRP A 54 3.17 -9.21 5.44
N CYS A 55 2.85 -8.36 6.42
CA CYS A 55 1.81 -7.36 6.32
C CYS A 55 2.42 -5.97 6.53
N ALA A 56 2.27 -5.13 5.54
CA ALA A 56 2.77 -3.76 5.55
C ALA A 56 1.76 -2.83 4.86
N ALA A 57 2.06 -1.54 4.79
CA ALA A 57 1.25 -0.56 4.09
C ALA A 57 2.14 0.30 3.20
N TRP A 58 1.62 0.61 2.02
CA TRP A 58 2.20 1.59 1.12
C TRP A 58 1.55 2.96 1.34
N GLN A 59 2.34 3.99 1.23
CA GLN A 59 1.82 5.33 1.08
C GLN A 59 1.63 5.61 -0.40
N ALA A 60 0.38 5.82 -0.81
CA ALA A 60 0.07 6.11 -2.19
C ALA A 60 0.67 7.44 -2.64
N THR A 61 1.00 7.54 -3.93
CA THR A 61 1.40 8.76 -4.63
C THR A 61 0.24 9.28 -5.48
N PRO A 62 0.21 10.58 -5.87
CA PRO A 62 -0.83 11.11 -6.76
C PRO A 62 -0.88 10.41 -8.13
N ASP A 63 0.26 9.98 -8.64
CA ASP A 63 0.35 9.18 -9.86
C ASP A 63 0.25 7.68 -9.51
N PRO A 64 -0.59 6.89 -10.21
CA PRO A 64 -0.75 5.45 -9.96
C PRO A 64 0.43 4.63 -10.50
N ASP A 65 1.60 5.20 -10.59
CA ASP A 65 2.81 4.55 -11.10
C ASP A 65 3.20 3.30 -10.27
N MET A 66 3.27 2.17 -10.93
CA MET A 66 3.58 0.88 -10.32
C MET A 66 5.06 0.49 -10.39
N PHE A 67 5.89 1.33 -11.00
CA PHE A 67 7.29 1.02 -11.27
C PHE A 67 8.08 0.69 -10.01
N GLN A 68 7.96 1.52 -8.98
CA GLN A 68 8.74 1.35 -7.76
C GLN A 68 8.53 0.00 -7.08
N VAL A 69 7.32 -0.55 -7.15
CA VAL A 69 6.94 -1.75 -6.38
C VAL A 69 7.01 -3.00 -7.24
N TYR A 70 6.58 -2.93 -8.50
CA TYR A 70 6.34 -4.12 -9.32
C TYR A 70 7.27 -4.27 -10.52
N TYR A 71 7.97 -3.21 -10.95
CA TYR A 71 8.92 -3.33 -12.05
C TYR A 71 10.12 -4.18 -11.64
N SER A 72 10.39 -5.26 -12.38
CA SER A 72 11.40 -6.24 -11.99
C SER A 72 12.84 -5.78 -12.20
N ASP A 73 13.04 -4.81 -13.12
CA ASP A 73 14.38 -4.37 -13.56
C ASP A 73 15.32 -5.54 -13.93
N ILE A 74 14.79 -6.46 -14.74
CA ILE A 74 15.51 -7.68 -15.15
C ILE A 74 16.87 -7.33 -15.78
N ALA A 75 16.95 -6.22 -16.53
CA ALA A 75 18.15 -5.78 -17.20
C ALA A 75 19.30 -5.46 -16.23
N ASN A 76 19.00 -5.01 -15.02
CA ASN A 76 19.95 -4.71 -13.95
C ASN A 76 20.02 -5.82 -12.90
N GLY A 77 19.40 -6.97 -13.18
CA GLY A 77 19.36 -8.09 -12.26
C GLY A 77 18.19 -8.09 -11.29
N GLY A 78 17.32 -7.05 -11.28
CA GLY A 78 16.01 -6.98 -10.59
C GLY A 78 15.99 -7.25 -9.09
N LYS A 79 17.15 -7.49 -8.49
CA LYS A 79 17.29 -8.11 -7.16
C LYS A 79 18.21 -7.32 -6.24
N GLU A 80 18.42 -6.04 -6.57
CA GLU A 80 19.28 -5.21 -5.73
C GLU A 80 18.63 -4.95 -4.36
N PRO A 81 19.35 -5.21 -3.27
CA PRO A 81 18.86 -4.92 -1.93
C PRO A 81 18.48 -3.44 -1.80
N GLY A 82 17.30 -3.18 -1.26
CA GLY A 82 16.76 -1.83 -1.05
C GLY A 82 15.68 -1.40 -2.03
N GLY A 83 15.51 -2.08 -3.17
CA GLY A 83 14.37 -1.89 -4.05
C GLY A 83 13.09 -2.54 -3.49
N SER A 84 11.93 -1.93 -3.74
CA SER A 84 10.66 -2.49 -3.25
C SER A 84 10.33 -3.82 -3.91
N ASN A 85 10.56 -3.94 -5.22
CA ASN A 85 10.38 -5.19 -5.95
C ASN A 85 11.29 -6.32 -5.44
N TYR A 86 12.45 -5.97 -4.90
CA TYR A 86 13.35 -6.96 -4.30
C TYR A 86 12.66 -7.83 -3.23
N MET A 87 11.70 -7.27 -2.51
CA MET A 87 10.93 -8.00 -1.49
C MET A 87 9.88 -8.91 -2.12
N TYR A 88 9.23 -8.46 -3.18
CA TYR A 88 8.18 -9.22 -3.89
C TYR A 88 8.76 -10.30 -4.81
N GLN A 89 9.93 -10.07 -5.38
CA GLN A 89 10.62 -10.98 -6.31
C GLN A 89 9.77 -11.35 -7.53
N ILE A 90 8.93 -10.44 -7.99
CA ILE A 90 8.17 -10.58 -9.23
C ILE A 90 9.12 -10.36 -10.40
N GLU A 91 9.15 -11.28 -11.34
CA GLU A 91 9.91 -11.20 -12.60
C GLU A 91 8.95 -11.51 -13.74
N ASP A 92 8.30 -10.48 -14.27
CA ASP A 92 7.34 -10.59 -15.35
C ASP A 92 7.63 -9.56 -16.44
N PRO A 93 8.24 -9.99 -17.57
CA PRO A 93 8.54 -9.08 -18.68
C PRO A 93 7.30 -8.40 -19.29
N LYS A 94 6.14 -9.06 -19.25
CA LYS A 94 4.89 -8.49 -19.74
C LYS A 94 4.41 -7.37 -18.84
N LEU A 95 4.45 -7.58 -17.52
CA LEU A 95 4.12 -6.56 -16.54
C LEU A 95 5.08 -5.38 -16.62
N ASP A 96 6.38 -5.64 -16.75
CA ASP A 96 7.42 -4.62 -16.92
C ASP A 96 7.16 -3.74 -18.14
N GLU A 97 6.85 -4.35 -19.29
CA GLU A 97 6.52 -3.61 -20.52
C GLU A 97 5.29 -2.74 -20.34
N MET A 98 4.21 -3.26 -19.75
CA MET A 98 2.99 -2.49 -19.50
C MET A 98 3.22 -1.31 -18.55
N ILE A 99 4.01 -1.50 -17.50
CA ILE A 99 4.38 -0.43 -16.56
C ILE A 99 5.14 0.68 -17.29
N LEU A 100 6.13 0.35 -18.11
CA LEU A 100 6.90 1.34 -18.88
C LEU A 100 6.02 2.09 -19.88
N GLN A 101 5.18 1.39 -20.64
CA GLN A 101 4.24 2.01 -21.58
C GLN A 101 3.28 2.98 -20.89
N ALA A 102 2.79 2.63 -19.71
CA ALA A 102 1.92 3.52 -18.93
C ALA A 102 2.66 4.78 -18.44
N ARG A 103 3.93 4.65 -18.04
CA ARG A 103 4.76 5.78 -17.58
C ARG A 103 5.11 6.75 -18.70
N GLU A 104 5.39 6.24 -19.89
CA GLU A 104 5.83 7.04 -21.03
C GLU A 104 4.69 7.81 -21.73
N SER A 105 3.45 7.41 -21.50
CA SER A 105 2.29 8.01 -22.13
C SER A 105 1.78 9.25 -21.38
N ILE A 106 1.39 10.28 -22.13
CA ILE A 106 0.66 11.46 -21.63
C ILE A 106 -0.86 11.32 -21.82
N ASP A 107 -1.31 10.30 -22.53
CA ASP A 107 -2.74 10.02 -22.74
C ASP A 107 -3.31 9.34 -21.49
N GLN A 108 -4.20 10.05 -20.79
CA GLN A 108 -4.76 9.58 -19.52
C GLN A 108 -5.64 8.34 -19.66
N GLU A 109 -6.39 8.21 -20.74
CA GLU A 109 -7.26 7.04 -20.97
C GLU A 109 -6.42 5.80 -21.34
N TYR A 110 -5.35 6.00 -22.11
CA TYR A 110 -4.38 4.94 -22.37
C TYR A 110 -3.71 4.49 -21.07
N ARG A 111 -3.19 5.41 -20.26
CA ARG A 111 -2.56 5.10 -18.97
C ARG A 111 -3.48 4.34 -18.05
N LYS A 112 -4.73 4.79 -17.93
CA LYS A 112 -5.76 4.12 -17.12
C LYS A 112 -6.00 2.68 -17.57
N THR A 113 -6.07 2.46 -18.88
CA THR A 113 -6.23 1.13 -19.46
C THR A 113 -5.01 0.23 -19.16
N MET A 114 -3.81 0.77 -19.30
CA MET A 114 -2.58 0.02 -19.04
C MET A 114 -2.40 -0.30 -17.56
N TYR A 115 -2.64 0.66 -16.65
CA TYR A 115 -2.56 0.38 -15.21
C TYR A 115 -3.63 -0.60 -14.76
N LYS A 116 -4.81 -0.59 -15.39
CA LYS A 116 -5.80 -1.63 -15.13
C LYS A 116 -5.28 -3.01 -15.55
N ALA A 117 -4.67 -3.13 -16.72
CA ALA A 117 -4.06 -4.38 -17.17
C ALA A 117 -2.92 -4.84 -16.24
N CYS A 118 -2.11 -3.91 -15.72
CA CYS A 118 -1.09 -4.22 -14.71
C CYS A 118 -1.72 -4.78 -13.43
N LEU A 119 -2.83 -4.20 -12.96
CA LEU A 119 -3.54 -4.70 -11.78
C LEU A 119 -4.10 -6.11 -12.01
N ASP A 120 -4.67 -6.37 -13.18
CA ASP A 120 -5.17 -7.69 -13.52
C ASP A 120 -4.03 -8.75 -13.48
N GLU A 121 -2.84 -8.40 -13.98
CA GLU A 121 -1.65 -9.27 -13.93
C GLU A 121 -1.15 -9.51 -12.49
N ILE A 122 -1.11 -8.45 -11.66
CA ILE A 122 -0.71 -8.55 -10.25
C ILE A 122 -1.70 -9.43 -9.46
N ILE A 123 -3.00 -9.33 -9.76
CA ILE A 123 -4.03 -10.18 -9.16
C ILE A 123 -3.82 -11.65 -9.55
N ASP A 124 -3.48 -11.92 -10.81
CA ASP A 124 -3.19 -13.27 -11.29
C ASP A 124 -1.95 -13.89 -10.61
N TRP A 125 -0.96 -13.07 -10.27
CA TRP A 125 0.18 -13.49 -9.44
C TRP A 125 -0.23 -13.88 -8.02
N ALA A 126 -1.36 -13.37 -7.51
CA ALA A 126 -1.86 -13.62 -6.15
C ALA A 126 -0.80 -13.35 -5.04
N CYS A 127 0.10 -12.41 -5.30
CA CYS A 127 1.20 -12.08 -4.39
C CYS A 127 0.78 -11.13 -3.27
N GLU A 128 -0.37 -10.47 -3.39
CA GLU A 128 -0.91 -9.52 -2.41
C GLU A 128 -2.37 -9.82 -2.07
N VAL A 129 -2.70 -9.63 -0.79
CA VAL A 129 -4.08 -9.65 -0.29
C VAL A 129 -4.38 -8.29 0.34
N PRO A 130 -5.13 -7.40 -0.33
CA PRO A 130 -5.56 -6.14 0.27
C PRO A 130 -6.42 -6.38 1.50
N ILE A 131 -6.06 -5.76 2.64
CA ILE A 131 -6.74 -6.00 3.91
C ILE A 131 -7.63 -4.80 4.27
N TYR A 132 -7.07 -3.60 4.33
CA TYR A 132 -7.81 -2.38 4.62
C TYR A 132 -7.05 -1.14 4.14
N GLN A 133 -7.79 -0.05 3.99
CA GLN A 133 -7.24 1.28 3.75
C GLN A 133 -7.64 2.20 4.90
N ARG A 134 -6.69 3.00 5.39
CA ARG A 134 -7.00 4.03 6.38
C ARG A 134 -7.84 5.14 5.76
N GLN A 135 -8.81 5.63 6.51
CA GLN A 135 -9.51 6.86 6.18
C GLN A 135 -8.73 8.05 6.72
N GLU A 136 -8.65 9.10 5.95
CA GLU A 136 -8.16 10.39 6.45
C GLU A 136 -9.22 11.02 7.33
N VAL A 137 -8.79 11.46 8.52
CA VAL A 137 -9.66 12.12 9.48
C VAL A 137 -9.06 13.47 9.85
N THR A 138 -9.84 14.52 9.71
CA THR A 138 -9.49 15.87 10.17
C THR A 138 -10.47 16.30 11.25
N THR A 139 -9.96 16.62 12.42
CA THR A 139 -10.74 17.12 13.54
C THR A 139 -10.60 18.63 13.67
N PHE A 140 -11.70 19.34 13.79
CA PHE A 140 -11.73 20.79 13.94
C PHE A 140 -12.88 21.22 14.87
N SER A 141 -12.82 22.48 15.33
CA SER A 141 -13.91 23.05 16.14
C SER A 141 -15.00 23.61 15.24
N SER A 142 -16.19 23.01 15.27
CA SER A 142 -17.37 23.50 14.55
C SER A 142 -17.88 24.86 15.06
N GLU A 143 -17.47 25.28 16.27
CA GLU A 143 -17.77 26.62 16.80
C GLU A 143 -16.90 27.71 16.19
N ARG A 144 -15.73 27.32 15.64
CA ARG A 144 -14.73 28.26 15.12
C ARG A 144 -14.63 28.24 13.60
N ILE A 145 -14.97 27.12 12.98
CA ILE A 145 -14.85 26.90 11.54
C ILE A 145 -16.24 26.74 10.96
N ASN A 146 -16.53 27.53 9.93
CA ASN A 146 -17.71 27.31 9.12
C ASN A 146 -17.52 26.02 8.29
N VAL A 147 -18.26 24.97 8.68
CA VAL A 147 -18.12 23.62 8.09
C VAL A 147 -18.40 23.58 6.59
N ASP A 148 -19.27 24.47 6.09
CA ASP A 148 -19.62 24.53 4.67
C ASP A 148 -18.51 25.07 3.78
N THR A 149 -17.42 25.58 4.40
CA THR A 149 -16.26 26.14 3.71
C THR A 149 -15.03 25.27 3.79
N ILE A 150 -15.14 24.07 4.37
CA ILE A 150 -14.06 23.10 4.39
C ILE A 150 -13.90 22.50 3.00
N THR A 151 -12.64 22.22 2.61
CA THR A 151 -12.31 21.52 1.35
C THR A 151 -13.20 20.29 1.17
N PRO A 152 -14.03 20.23 0.12
CA PRO A 152 -14.89 19.07 -0.13
C PRO A 152 -14.05 17.88 -0.63
N ASP A 153 -14.63 16.69 -0.56
CA ASP A 153 -14.09 15.46 -1.18
C ASP A 153 -12.62 15.19 -0.87
N MET A 154 -12.25 15.37 0.40
CA MET A 154 -10.88 15.14 0.86
C MET A 154 -10.42 13.71 0.57
N THR A 155 -9.18 13.60 0.10
CA THR A 155 -8.50 12.33 -0.19
C THR A 155 -7.13 12.30 0.48
N SER A 156 -6.38 11.22 0.31
CA SER A 156 -4.98 11.16 0.75
C SER A 156 -4.10 12.22 0.09
N PHE A 157 -4.52 12.82 -1.03
CA PHE A 157 -3.78 13.82 -1.81
C PHE A 157 -4.41 15.21 -1.76
N TYR A 158 -5.73 15.28 -1.58
CA TYR A 158 -6.49 16.52 -1.49
C TYR A 158 -6.93 16.72 -0.06
N LYS A 159 -6.19 17.55 0.65
CA LYS A 159 -6.28 17.71 2.12
C LYS A 159 -7.18 18.87 2.49
N TRP A 160 -7.55 18.98 3.76
CA TRP A 160 -8.35 20.08 4.31
C TRP A 160 -7.78 21.49 4.02
N TYR A 161 -6.48 21.58 3.81
CA TYR A 161 -5.78 22.83 3.51
C TYR A 161 -5.59 23.09 2.00
N SER A 162 -6.01 22.19 1.13
CA SER A 162 -5.82 22.33 -0.32
C SER A 162 -6.57 23.55 -0.88
N GLU A 163 -7.67 23.92 -0.25
CA GLU A 163 -8.45 25.12 -0.56
C GLU A 163 -8.57 26.07 0.65
N ILE A 164 -7.48 26.21 1.40
CA ILE A 164 -7.48 27.00 2.66
C ILE A 164 -7.94 28.45 2.47
N GLN A 165 -7.78 29.01 1.28
CA GLN A 165 -8.26 30.35 0.92
C GLN A 165 -9.79 30.48 0.99
N ASN A 166 -10.52 29.37 0.91
CA ASN A 166 -11.98 29.35 0.97
C ASN A 166 -12.50 29.16 2.41
N LEU A 167 -11.62 28.77 3.34
CA LEU A 167 -11.97 28.48 4.71
C LEU A 167 -12.37 29.75 5.47
N GLN A 168 -13.52 29.72 6.13
CA GLN A 168 -14.06 30.83 6.90
C GLN A 168 -14.24 30.45 8.37
N LEU A 169 -14.08 31.43 9.22
CA LEU A 169 -14.44 31.31 10.64
C LEU A 169 -15.96 31.42 10.81
N SER A 170 -16.48 30.67 11.76
CA SER A 170 -17.86 30.86 12.24
C SER A 170 -17.97 32.24 12.91
N MET A 171 -19.02 32.99 12.58
CA MET A 171 -19.32 34.28 13.22
C MET A 171 -20.14 34.08 14.47
#